data_cc97cfcb955e1a3c670c795462e7089b
#
_entry.id   cc97cfcb955e1a3c670c795462e7089b
#
_cell.length_a   1.000
_cell.length_b   1.000
_cell.length_c   1.000
_cell.angle_alpha   90.00
_cell.angle_beta   90.00
_cell.angle_gamma   90.00
#
_symmetry.space_group_name_H-M   'P 1'
#
loop_
_entity.id
_entity.type
_entity.pdbx_description
1 polymer ?
#
loop_
_entity_poly.entity_id
_entity_poly.type
_entity_poly.pdbx_seq_one_letter_code
_entity_poly.pdbx_strand_id
1 'polypeptide(L)'
;MAEIGQNISRAAELLKSGEIVAIPTETVYGLAANALNEKAVVKIFEAKNRPAFDPLIVHVSAVSEFEKHAQNIPDFVLKLAEKVCPGPVTFVLDKKSIIPDLVTSGHQTVGLRVPNHQLTLQLLQSLDFPLAAPSANPFGFVSPTNAQLSLIHI
;
A
#
# COMPACT_ATOMS: atom_id res chain seq x y z
N MET A 1 13.10 -11.80 14.76
CA MET A 1 13.63 -12.17 13.42
C MET A 1 12.44 -12.14 12.45
N ALA A 2 12.55 -11.47 11.34
CA ALA A 2 11.47 -11.42 10.35
C ALA A 2 11.29 -12.80 9.69
N GLU A 3 10.04 -13.21 9.48
CA GLU A 3 9.68 -14.48 8.83
C GLU A 3 9.51 -14.24 7.33
N ILE A 4 10.11 -15.09 6.49
CA ILE A 4 9.87 -15.09 5.05
C ILE A 4 8.94 -16.24 4.72
N GLY A 5 7.83 -15.96 4.01
CA GLY A 5 6.86 -16.97 3.63
C GLY A 5 5.89 -16.50 2.56
N GLN A 6 5.00 -17.40 2.15
CA GLN A 6 3.93 -17.12 1.18
C GLN A 6 2.53 -17.38 1.79
N ASN A 7 2.44 -17.45 3.12
CA ASN A 7 1.19 -17.72 3.81
C ASN A 7 0.33 -16.46 3.91
N ILE A 8 -0.65 -16.35 3.00
CA ILE A 8 -1.56 -15.20 2.90
C ILE A 8 -2.38 -15.02 4.19
N SER A 9 -2.86 -16.12 4.80
CA SER A 9 -3.65 -16.04 6.04
C SER A 9 -2.81 -15.45 7.17
N ARG A 10 -1.54 -15.87 7.30
CA ARG A 10 -0.63 -15.34 8.30
C ARG A 10 -0.32 -13.85 8.08
N ALA A 11 -0.10 -13.45 6.83
CA ALA A 11 0.10 -12.03 6.48
C ALA A 11 -1.15 -11.20 6.80
N ALA A 12 -2.34 -11.72 6.48
CA ALA A 12 -3.61 -11.04 6.79
C ALA A 12 -3.82 -10.89 8.31
N GLU A 13 -3.52 -11.90 9.11
CA GLU A 13 -3.59 -11.81 10.58
C GLU A 13 -2.68 -10.72 11.14
N LEU A 14 -1.43 -10.65 10.67
CA LEU A 14 -0.48 -9.62 11.07
C LEU A 14 -0.99 -8.22 10.73
N LEU A 15 -1.47 -8.01 9.50
CA LEU A 15 -2.02 -6.73 9.07
C LEU A 15 -3.28 -6.33 9.86
N LYS A 16 -4.17 -7.28 10.15
CA LYS A 16 -5.36 -7.07 11.00
C LYS A 16 -5.00 -6.72 12.43
N SER A 17 -3.91 -7.27 12.96
CA SER A 17 -3.41 -6.94 14.30
C SER A 17 -2.64 -5.60 14.35
N GLY A 18 -2.51 -4.90 13.20
CA GLY A 18 -1.81 -3.62 13.11
C GLY A 18 -0.29 -3.75 13.00
N GLU A 19 0.20 -4.92 12.56
CA GLU A 19 1.60 -5.13 12.22
C GLU A 19 1.89 -4.76 10.77
N ILE A 20 3.17 -4.67 10.41
CA ILE A 20 3.64 -4.38 9.06
C ILE A 20 4.12 -5.66 8.37
N VAL A 21 3.91 -5.75 7.06
CA VAL A 21 4.30 -6.90 6.24
C VAL A 21 4.96 -6.41 4.94
N ALA A 22 6.12 -6.96 4.58
CA ALA A 22 6.71 -6.71 3.26
C ALA A 22 5.99 -7.56 2.21
N ILE A 23 5.42 -6.91 1.20
CA ILE A 23 4.64 -7.53 0.12
C ILE A 23 5.32 -7.36 -1.23
N PRO A 24 5.32 -8.39 -2.10
CA PRO A 24 5.85 -8.28 -3.46
C PRO A 24 4.90 -7.49 -4.36
N THR A 25 5.46 -6.73 -5.30
CA THR A 25 4.70 -6.16 -6.42
C THR A 25 5.42 -6.44 -7.73
N GLU A 26 4.83 -6.05 -8.86
CA GLU A 26 5.47 -6.15 -10.19
C GLU A 26 6.65 -5.18 -10.38
N THR A 27 6.85 -4.27 -9.43
CA THR A 27 7.99 -3.34 -9.42
C THR A 27 8.99 -3.70 -8.34
N VAL A 28 8.69 -3.37 -7.10
CA VAL A 28 9.55 -3.58 -5.94
C VAL A 28 8.73 -4.09 -4.75
N TYR A 29 9.38 -4.62 -3.73
CA TYR A 29 8.70 -4.94 -2.47
C TYR A 29 8.20 -3.67 -1.79
N GLY A 30 6.95 -3.71 -1.30
CA GLY A 30 6.33 -2.66 -0.50
C GLY A 30 6.25 -3.05 0.97
N LEU A 31 6.48 -2.11 1.88
CA LEU A 31 6.26 -2.30 3.32
C LEU A 31 4.83 -1.89 3.64
N ALA A 32 3.96 -2.87 3.82
CA ALA A 32 2.52 -2.68 3.92
C ALA A 32 2.02 -2.61 5.37
N ALA A 33 1.03 -1.74 5.58
CA ALA A 33 0.22 -1.68 6.79
C ALA A 33 -1.25 -1.38 6.43
N ASN A 34 -2.17 -1.63 7.36
CA ASN A 34 -3.55 -1.18 7.23
C ASN A 34 -3.60 0.35 7.10
N ALA A 35 -4.01 0.85 5.91
CA ALA A 35 -4.04 2.27 5.60
C ALA A 35 -5.04 3.07 6.45
N LEU A 36 -6.04 2.42 7.03
CA LEU A 36 -7.07 3.04 7.86
C LEU A 36 -6.72 3.05 9.36
N ASN A 37 -5.59 2.41 9.75
CA ASN A 37 -5.10 2.34 11.11
C ASN A 37 -3.83 3.20 11.26
N GLU A 38 -3.99 4.42 11.81
CA GLU A 38 -2.86 5.35 11.98
C GLU A 38 -1.71 4.75 12.79
N LYS A 39 -1.97 3.92 13.80
CA LYS A 39 -0.93 3.27 14.61
C LYS A 39 -0.12 2.28 13.78
N ALA A 40 -0.75 1.58 12.85
CA ALA A 40 -0.06 0.69 11.92
C ALA A 40 0.75 1.47 10.88
N VAL A 41 0.21 2.60 10.38
CA VAL A 41 0.91 3.48 9.45
C VAL A 41 2.15 4.12 10.08
N VAL A 42 2.09 4.53 11.35
CA VAL A 42 3.27 5.04 12.10
C VAL A 42 4.42 4.05 12.06
N LYS A 43 4.16 2.75 12.22
CA LYS A 43 5.21 1.71 12.15
C LYS A 43 5.96 1.70 10.80
N ILE A 44 5.29 2.04 9.68
CA ILE A 44 5.97 2.18 8.38
C ILE A 44 6.99 3.33 8.44
N PHE A 45 6.59 4.49 8.95
CA PHE A 45 7.48 5.66 9.04
C PHE A 45 8.67 5.38 9.98
N GLU A 46 8.43 4.75 11.12
CA GLU A 46 9.46 4.36 12.09
C GLU A 46 10.45 3.36 11.47
N ALA A 47 9.95 2.25 10.90
CA ALA A 47 10.79 1.21 10.31
C ALA A 47 11.66 1.71 9.16
N LYS A 48 11.18 2.69 8.41
CA LYS A 48 11.89 3.25 7.25
C LYS A 48 12.73 4.48 7.57
N ASN A 49 12.65 5.05 8.77
CA ASN A 49 13.12 6.41 9.07
C ASN A 49 12.60 7.44 8.05
N ARG A 50 11.32 7.25 7.61
CA ARG A 50 10.69 8.07 6.58
C ARG A 50 10.10 9.34 7.20
N PRO A 51 10.35 10.53 6.61
CA PRO A 51 9.70 11.75 7.06
C PRO A 51 8.18 11.70 6.85
N ALA A 52 7.41 12.22 7.81
CA ALA A 52 5.95 12.22 7.74
C ALA A 52 5.35 13.12 6.64
N PHE A 53 6.13 13.97 6.01
CA PHE A 53 5.71 14.81 4.89
C PHE A 53 5.73 14.12 3.53
N ASP A 54 6.12 12.84 3.46
CA ASP A 54 6.21 12.08 2.21
C ASP A 54 5.04 11.06 2.14
N PRO A 55 4.00 11.33 1.31
CA PRO A 55 2.76 10.56 1.30
C PRO A 55 2.98 9.10 0.87
N LEU A 56 2.08 8.24 1.31
CA LEU A 56 2.08 6.81 1.01
C LEU A 56 1.08 6.47 -0.10
N ILE A 57 1.45 5.55 -0.99
CA ILE A 57 0.53 4.99 -1.98
C ILE A 57 -0.34 3.94 -1.30
N VAL A 58 -1.65 4.03 -1.53
CA VAL A 58 -2.65 3.08 -1.03
C VAL A 58 -2.97 2.04 -2.11
N HIS A 59 -2.80 0.77 -1.75
CA HIS A 59 -3.04 -0.36 -2.63
C HIS A 59 -4.39 -0.98 -2.35
N VAL A 60 -5.16 -1.25 -3.40
CA VAL A 60 -6.49 -1.88 -3.37
C VAL A 60 -6.53 -3.08 -4.30
N SER A 61 -7.51 -3.97 -4.13
CA SER A 61 -7.59 -5.22 -4.91
C SER A 61 -8.17 -5.05 -6.31
N ALA A 62 -8.94 -3.97 -6.55
CA ALA A 62 -9.59 -3.71 -7.83
C ALA A 62 -9.93 -2.22 -8.00
N VAL A 63 -10.15 -1.79 -9.26
CA VAL A 63 -10.59 -0.42 -9.60
C VAL A 63 -11.93 -0.08 -8.95
N SER A 64 -12.84 -1.05 -8.81
CA SER A 64 -14.13 -0.87 -8.15
C SER A 64 -14.04 -0.41 -6.68
N GLU A 65 -12.86 -0.54 -6.05
CA GLU A 65 -12.63 -0.07 -4.69
C GLU A 65 -12.21 1.41 -4.62
N PHE A 66 -11.89 2.04 -5.75
CA PHE A 66 -11.47 3.45 -5.75
C PHE A 66 -12.52 4.36 -5.10
N GLU A 67 -13.80 4.14 -5.41
CA GLU A 67 -14.91 4.92 -4.85
C GLU A 67 -15.10 4.74 -3.33
N LYS A 68 -14.52 3.70 -2.72
CA LYS A 68 -14.52 3.55 -1.26
C LYS A 68 -13.58 4.55 -0.58
N HIS A 69 -12.51 4.95 -1.26
CA HIS A 69 -11.39 5.70 -0.69
C HIS A 69 -11.20 7.10 -1.31
N ALA A 70 -11.70 7.30 -2.53
CA ALA A 70 -11.66 8.55 -3.25
C ALA A 70 -13.06 9.05 -3.62
N GLN A 71 -13.16 10.33 -3.94
CA GLN A 71 -14.39 11.01 -4.34
C GLN A 71 -14.15 11.88 -5.58
N ASN A 72 -15.23 12.37 -6.20
CA ASN A 72 -15.17 13.23 -7.39
C ASN A 72 -14.36 12.59 -8.53
N ILE A 73 -14.41 11.27 -8.68
CA ILE A 73 -13.62 10.55 -9.68
C ILE A 73 -14.26 10.77 -11.06
N PRO A 74 -13.55 11.41 -12.02
CA PRO A 74 -14.09 11.59 -13.35
C PRO A 74 -14.26 10.23 -14.09
N ASP A 75 -15.32 10.07 -14.88
CA ASP A 75 -15.61 8.84 -15.61
C ASP A 75 -14.44 8.37 -16.50
N PHE A 76 -13.71 9.32 -17.12
CA PHE A 76 -12.57 8.95 -17.94
C PHE A 76 -11.43 8.31 -17.15
N VAL A 77 -11.27 8.66 -15.86
CA VAL A 77 -10.27 8.06 -14.97
C VAL A 77 -10.63 6.61 -14.69
N LEU A 78 -11.90 6.31 -14.39
CA LEU A 78 -12.36 4.93 -14.19
C LEU A 78 -12.15 4.09 -15.46
N LYS A 79 -12.53 4.62 -16.63
CA LYS A 79 -12.31 3.96 -17.92
C LYS A 79 -10.82 3.72 -18.24
N LEU A 80 -9.95 4.65 -17.85
CA LEU A 80 -8.52 4.49 -18.01
C LEU A 80 -8.00 3.43 -17.02
N ALA A 81 -8.41 3.50 -15.76
CA ALA A 81 -8.00 2.54 -14.73
C ALA A 81 -8.38 1.10 -15.12
N GLU A 82 -9.57 0.87 -15.67
CA GLU A 82 -9.99 -0.45 -16.16
C GLU A 82 -9.08 -1.01 -17.27
N LYS A 83 -8.42 -0.14 -18.05
CA LYS A 83 -7.51 -0.55 -19.13
C LYS A 83 -6.08 -0.83 -18.66
N VAL A 84 -5.63 -0.14 -17.60
CA VAL A 84 -4.23 -0.20 -17.17
C VAL A 84 -4.03 -0.89 -15.83
N CYS A 85 -5.09 -1.21 -15.10
CA CYS A 85 -5.04 -1.96 -13.85
C CYS A 85 -5.44 -3.43 -14.08
N PRO A 86 -4.82 -4.37 -13.34
CA PRO A 86 -3.74 -4.17 -12.39
C PRO A 86 -2.42 -3.79 -13.08
N GLY A 87 -1.60 -2.94 -12.43
CA GLY A 87 -0.35 -2.48 -13.04
C GLY A 87 0.37 -1.40 -12.22
N PRO A 88 1.54 -0.93 -12.71
CA PRO A 88 2.39 0.01 -12.01
C PRO A 88 1.91 1.47 -12.12
N VAL A 89 0.62 1.69 -12.26
CA VAL A 89 0.02 3.02 -12.37
C VAL A 89 -0.61 3.43 -11.05
N THR A 90 -0.33 4.64 -10.60
CA THR A 90 -0.94 5.26 -9.42
C THR A 90 -1.82 6.41 -9.85
N PHE A 91 -3.07 6.39 -9.42
CA PHE A 91 -4.05 7.47 -9.64
C PHE A 91 -4.08 8.36 -8.41
N VAL A 92 -3.81 9.64 -8.59
CA VAL A 92 -3.91 10.64 -7.53
C VAL A 92 -5.29 11.29 -7.62
N LEU A 93 -6.12 11.05 -6.60
CA LEU A 93 -7.54 11.39 -6.58
C LEU A 93 -7.90 12.12 -5.29
N ASP A 94 -8.99 12.88 -5.29
CA ASP A 94 -9.53 13.50 -4.07
C ASP A 94 -9.86 12.42 -3.05
N LYS A 95 -9.26 12.50 -1.87
CA LYS A 95 -9.47 11.49 -0.82
C LYS A 95 -10.84 11.65 -0.14
N LYS A 96 -11.39 10.55 0.31
CA LYS A 96 -12.45 10.55 1.33
C LYS A 96 -11.86 10.68 2.73
N SER A 97 -12.67 11.16 3.67
CA SER A 97 -12.27 11.34 5.07
C SER A 97 -11.88 10.05 5.80
N ILE A 98 -12.23 8.88 5.25
CA ILE A 98 -11.81 7.58 5.78
C ILE A 98 -10.30 7.37 5.69
N ILE A 99 -9.61 8.02 4.74
CA ILE A 99 -8.15 7.96 4.61
C ILE A 99 -7.52 8.97 5.58
N PRO A 100 -6.73 8.49 6.58
CA PRO A 100 -6.07 9.37 7.54
C PRO A 100 -5.12 10.38 6.89
N ASP A 101 -5.02 11.57 7.47
CA ASP A 101 -4.10 12.62 7.01
C ASP A 101 -2.62 12.17 7.06
N LEU A 102 -2.27 11.30 7.97
CA LEU A 102 -0.93 10.71 8.05
C LEU A 102 -0.53 9.96 6.77
N VAL A 103 -1.48 9.25 6.14
CA VAL A 103 -1.23 8.51 4.87
C VAL A 103 -0.93 9.46 3.72
N THR A 104 -1.60 10.59 3.69
CA THR A 104 -1.52 11.58 2.61
C THR A 104 -0.63 12.77 2.95
N SER A 105 0.05 12.76 4.10
CA SER A 105 0.87 13.88 4.59
C SER A 105 0.09 15.20 4.65
N GLY A 106 -1.21 15.12 5.01
CA GLY A 106 -2.11 16.27 5.08
C GLY A 106 -2.70 16.73 3.73
N HIS A 107 -2.32 16.11 2.61
CA HIS A 107 -2.91 16.44 1.30
C HIS A 107 -4.36 15.99 1.21
N GLN A 108 -5.17 16.74 0.43
CA GLN A 108 -6.56 16.41 0.15
C GLN A 108 -6.71 15.32 -0.93
N THR A 109 -5.59 14.79 -1.42
CA THR A 109 -5.54 13.73 -2.42
C THR A 109 -4.87 12.47 -1.87
N VAL A 110 -5.22 11.31 -2.45
CA VAL A 110 -4.64 10.00 -2.15
C VAL A 110 -4.19 9.33 -3.45
N GLY A 111 -3.03 8.70 -3.42
CA GLY A 111 -2.56 7.85 -4.51
C GLY A 111 -3.14 6.43 -4.36
N LEU A 112 -3.95 5.98 -5.33
CA LEU A 112 -4.52 4.63 -5.39
C LEU A 112 -3.85 3.81 -6.48
N ARG A 113 -3.52 2.55 -6.18
CA ARG A 113 -2.92 1.59 -7.11
C ARG A 113 -3.52 0.20 -6.94
N VAL A 114 -3.73 -0.50 -8.05
CA VAL A 114 -4.01 -1.94 -8.08
C VAL A 114 -2.75 -2.65 -8.55
N PRO A 115 -1.96 -3.29 -7.65
CA PRO A 115 -0.68 -3.91 -8.02
C PRO A 115 -0.92 -5.17 -8.86
N ASN A 116 -0.02 -5.44 -9.82
CA ASN A 116 -0.09 -6.64 -10.64
C ASN A 116 0.83 -7.75 -10.09
N HIS A 117 0.47 -8.30 -8.94
CA HIS A 117 1.17 -9.43 -8.35
C HIS A 117 0.17 -10.36 -7.65
N GLN A 118 0.19 -11.63 -8.03
CA GLN A 118 -0.82 -12.63 -7.61
C GLN A 118 -0.95 -12.74 -6.08
N LEU A 119 0.17 -12.90 -5.35
CA LEU A 119 0.14 -13.02 -3.87
C LEU A 119 -0.43 -11.76 -3.21
N THR A 120 -0.06 -10.58 -3.69
CA THR A 120 -0.52 -9.31 -3.14
C THR A 120 -1.99 -9.07 -3.45
N LEU A 121 -2.47 -9.42 -4.66
CA LEU A 121 -3.88 -9.32 -4.98
C LEU A 121 -4.72 -10.27 -4.12
N GLN A 122 -4.28 -11.52 -3.91
CA GLN A 122 -4.96 -12.47 -3.03
C GLN A 122 -4.98 -11.99 -1.57
N LEU A 123 -3.89 -11.39 -1.09
CA LEU A 123 -3.84 -10.78 0.23
C LEU A 123 -4.83 -9.62 0.34
N LEU A 124 -4.82 -8.65 -0.60
CA LEU A 124 -5.76 -7.52 -0.62
C LEU A 124 -7.23 -7.99 -0.65
N GLN A 125 -7.54 -9.03 -1.44
CA GLN A 125 -8.88 -9.61 -1.51
C GLN A 125 -9.33 -10.30 -0.20
N SER A 126 -8.38 -10.72 0.65
CA SER A 126 -8.66 -11.35 1.95
C SER A 126 -8.85 -10.34 3.09
N LEU A 127 -8.63 -9.04 2.80
CA LEU A 127 -8.72 -7.94 3.76
C LEU A 127 -9.97 -7.09 3.49
N ASP A 128 -10.50 -6.48 4.53
CA ASP A 128 -11.60 -5.51 4.50
C ASP A 128 -11.13 -4.04 4.54
N PHE A 129 -9.81 -3.83 4.39
CA PHE A 129 -9.16 -2.53 4.35
C PHE A 129 -8.05 -2.48 3.29
N PRO A 130 -7.72 -1.30 2.75
CA PRO A 130 -6.62 -1.12 1.81
C PRO A 130 -5.28 -1.07 2.55
N LEU A 131 -4.19 -1.25 1.81
CA LEU A 131 -2.83 -1.24 2.34
C LEU A 131 -2.07 0.02 1.92
N ALA A 132 -1.57 0.79 2.89
CA ALA A 132 -0.53 1.78 2.62
C ALA A 132 0.81 1.04 2.48
N ALA A 133 1.48 1.18 1.34
CA ALA A 133 2.71 0.43 1.07
C ALA A 133 3.72 1.23 0.23
N PRO A 134 4.62 2.00 0.85
CA PRO A 134 5.81 2.51 0.20
C PRO A 134 6.81 1.36 -0.07
N SER A 135 7.87 1.61 -0.85
CA SER A 135 8.94 0.62 -1.06
C SER A 135 9.54 0.14 0.27
N ALA A 136 9.88 -1.15 0.35
CA ALA A 136 10.33 -1.80 1.59
C ALA A 136 11.84 -1.66 1.84
N ASN A 137 12.36 -0.41 1.80
CA ASN A 137 13.75 -0.01 2.10
C ASN A 137 13.75 1.17 3.07
N PRO A 138 14.84 1.43 3.81
CA PRO A 138 15.02 2.69 4.52
C PRO A 138 14.89 3.87 3.56
N PHE A 139 14.39 5.00 4.04
CA PHE A 139 14.15 6.17 3.22
C PHE A 139 15.44 6.63 2.50
N GLY A 140 15.34 6.89 1.19
CA GLY A 140 16.49 7.33 0.37
C GLY A 140 17.42 6.21 -0.13
N PHE A 141 17.18 4.94 0.27
CA PHE A 141 17.96 3.79 -0.20
C PHE A 141 17.31 3.08 -1.39
N VAL A 142 18.07 2.14 -2.00
CA VAL A 142 17.61 1.36 -3.16
C VAL A 142 16.41 0.49 -2.77
N SER A 143 15.37 0.51 -3.61
CA SER A 143 14.16 -0.28 -3.40
C SER A 143 14.42 -1.78 -3.63
N PRO A 144 13.97 -2.67 -2.73
CA PRO A 144 14.25 -4.10 -2.83
C PRO A 144 13.38 -4.78 -3.89
N THR A 145 14.02 -5.64 -4.70
CA THR A 145 13.36 -6.47 -5.70
C THR A 145 13.12 -7.91 -5.24
N ASN A 146 13.60 -8.28 -4.06
CA ASN A 146 13.32 -9.56 -3.40
C ASN A 146 13.22 -9.39 -1.87
N ALA A 147 12.68 -10.42 -1.19
CA ALA A 147 12.45 -10.37 0.24
C ALA A 147 13.75 -10.24 1.07
N GLN A 148 14.82 -10.91 0.65
CA GLN A 148 16.10 -10.87 1.36
C GLN A 148 16.70 -9.46 1.37
N LEU A 149 16.63 -8.73 0.24
CA LEU A 149 17.10 -7.34 0.17
C LEU A 149 16.30 -6.42 1.09
N SER A 150 14.98 -6.63 1.23
CA SER A 150 14.15 -5.88 2.17
C SER A 150 14.60 -6.12 3.61
N LEU A 151 14.86 -7.38 4.00
CA LEU A 151 15.26 -7.77 5.35
C LEU A 151 16.64 -7.25 5.76
N ILE A 152 17.54 -7.02 4.81
CA ILE A 152 18.88 -6.46 5.09
C ILE A 152 18.77 -5.00 5.56
N HIS A 153 17.73 -4.30 5.13
CA HIS A 153 17.60 -2.85 5.32
C HIS A 153 16.54 -2.45 6.36
N ILE A 154 15.67 -3.39 6.79
CA ILE A 154 14.56 -3.08 7.72
C ILE A 154 14.62 -3.94 8.99
#